data_d05ff0215b0991c904f8bfeee9fbbdcb
#
_entry.id   d05ff0215b0991c904f8bfeee9fbbdcb
#
_cell.length_a   1.000
_cell.length_b   1.000
_cell.length_c   1.000
_cell.angle_alpha   90.00
_cell.angle_beta   90.00
_cell.angle_gamma   90.00
#
_symmetry.space_group_name_H-M   'P 1'
#
loop_
_entity.id
_entity.type
_entity.pdbx_description
1 polymer ?
#
loop_
_entity_poly.entity_id
_entity_poly.type
_entity_poly.pdbx_seq_one_letter_code
_entity_poly.pdbx_strand_id
1 'polypeptide(L)'
;MKIHISLVLGITTALFVLMNNAPAAFSMDDPGFTIKRMVISKDVVDREPVGVGDFFSAATEKVYCFLEAADIETDMQVSIVWYWSNQEMARVTLPIQTSRRWRTYSSKKLVGLKGNWRAELQDSSGIVHNSVNFVVE
;
A
#
# COMPACT_ATOMS: atom_id res chain seq x y z
N MET A 1 -59.09 37.70 30.45
CA MET A 1 -57.76 37.88 29.84
C MET A 1 -57.09 36.52 29.75
N LYS A 2 -57.11 35.92 28.59
CA LYS A 2 -56.51 34.59 28.41
C LYS A 2 -55.10 34.77 27.79
N ILE A 3 -54.07 34.36 28.55
CA ILE A 3 -52.70 34.38 28.08
C ILE A 3 -52.41 33.04 27.41
N HIS A 4 -52.25 33.07 26.10
CA HIS A 4 -51.77 31.90 25.37
C HIS A 4 -50.25 31.87 25.41
N ILE A 5 -49.71 30.92 26.19
CA ILE A 5 -48.29 30.65 26.17
C ILE A 5 -48.04 29.62 25.04
N SER A 6 -47.51 30.09 23.93
CA SER A 6 -47.04 29.19 22.86
C SER A 6 -45.68 28.62 23.27
N LEU A 7 -45.69 27.35 23.58
CA LEU A 7 -44.46 26.58 23.82
C LEU A 7 -43.85 26.25 22.46
N VAL A 8 -42.80 26.97 22.07
CA VAL A 8 -41.98 26.62 20.89
C VAL A 8 -41.01 25.51 21.28
N LEU A 9 -41.35 24.31 20.90
CA LEU A 9 -40.46 23.15 21.07
C LEU A 9 -39.39 23.21 20.00
N GLY A 10 -38.22 23.72 20.35
CA GLY A 10 -37.05 23.69 19.47
C GLY A 10 -36.49 22.28 19.36
N ILE A 11 -36.69 21.65 18.21
CA ILE A 11 -36.04 20.37 17.89
C ILE A 11 -34.65 20.69 17.44
N THR A 12 -33.67 20.52 18.33
CA THR A 12 -32.24 20.52 17.99
C THR A 12 -31.90 19.17 17.36
N THR A 13 -31.87 19.15 16.04
CA THR A 13 -31.36 17.96 15.30
C THR A 13 -29.86 17.93 15.49
N ALA A 14 -29.37 17.07 16.38
CA ALA A 14 -27.95 16.79 16.48
C ALA A 14 -27.53 16.00 15.24
N LEU A 15 -26.76 16.65 14.34
CA LEU A 15 -26.17 16.00 13.19
C LEU A 15 -25.00 15.13 13.68
N PHE A 16 -25.23 13.84 13.85
CA PHE A 16 -24.19 12.88 14.14
C PHE A 16 -23.38 12.65 12.86
N VAL A 17 -22.24 13.32 12.74
CA VAL A 17 -21.27 13.02 11.70
C VAL A 17 -20.57 11.73 12.12
N LEU A 18 -21.04 10.60 11.60
CA LEU A 18 -20.30 9.33 11.67
C LEU A 18 -19.04 9.47 10.83
N MET A 19 -17.92 9.76 11.47
CA MET A 19 -16.64 9.59 10.84
C MET A 19 -16.39 8.08 10.64
N ASN A 20 -16.75 7.58 9.47
CA ASN A 20 -16.36 6.25 9.05
C ASN A 20 -14.86 6.27 8.77
N ASN A 21 -14.06 5.93 9.77
CA ASN A 21 -12.69 5.47 9.54
C ASN A 21 -12.78 4.05 8.95
N ALA A 22 -13.14 3.95 7.67
CA ALA A 22 -13.01 2.70 6.96
C ALA A 22 -11.51 2.42 6.78
N PRO A 23 -11.00 1.21 7.12
CA PRO A 23 -9.64 0.82 6.74
C PRO A 23 -9.53 0.93 5.21
N ALA A 24 -8.38 1.41 4.72
CA ALA A 24 -8.13 1.49 3.29
C ALA A 24 -8.41 0.11 2.67
N ALA A 25 -9.55 -0.02 2.00
CA ALA A 25 -9.90 -1.24 1.31
C ALA A 25 -9.00 -1.38 0.08
N PHE A 26 -8.54 -2.61 -0.19
CA PHE A 26 -7.93 -2.91 -1.49
C PHE A 26 -8.94 -2.57 -2.57
N SER A 27 -8.51 -1.77 -3.55
CA SER A 27 -9.36 -1.53 -4.70
C SER A 27 -9.49 -2.82 -5.51
N MET A 28 -10.74 -3.14 -5.90
CA MET A 28 -11.03 -4.22 -6.85
C MET A 28 -10.82 -3.75 -8.30
N ASP A 29 -10.41 -2.48 -8.49
CA ASP A 29 -10.14 -1.94 -9.81
C ASP A 29 -8.94 -2.64 -10.45
N ASP A 30 -9.10 -2.99 -11.73
CA ASP A 30 -8.03 -3.59 -12.51
C ASP A 30 -6.89 -2.57 -12.69
N PRO A 31 -5.65 -2.89 -12.26
CA PRO A 31 -4.52 -1.98 -12.46
C PRO A 31 -4.11 -1.81 -13.93
N GLY A 32 -4.71 -2.55 -14.86
CA GLY A 32 -4.33 -2.58 -16.27
C GLY A 32 -3.21 -3.59 -16.59
N PHE A 33 -2.91 -4.48 -15.65
CA PHE A 33 -1.97 -5.59 -15.81
C PHE A 33 -2.25 -6.66 -14.75
N THR A 34 -1.69 -7.86 -14.96
CA THR A 34 -1.77 -8.95 -13.99
C THR A 34 -0.56 -8.94 -13.07
N ILE A 35 -0.77 -8.98 -11.76
CA ILE A 35 0.29 -9.16 -10.78
C ILE A 35 0.58 -10.66 -10.66
N LYS A 36 1.72 -11.10 -11.15
CA LYS A 36 2.15 -12.50 -11.07
C LYS A 36 2.82 -12.83 -9.75
N ARG A 37 3.69 -11.96 -9.28
CA ARG A 37 4.38 -12.06 -8.00
C ARG A 37 4.63 -10.68 -7.43
N MET A 38 4.44 -10.54 -6.15
CA MET A 38 4.93 -9.44 -5.36
C MET A 38 5.44 -9.99 -4.03
N VAL A 39 6.74 -9.95 -3.84
CA VAL A 39 7.40 -10.61 -2.70
C VAL A 39 8.49 -9.72 -2.13
N ILE A 40 8.81 -9.96 -0.85
CA ILE A 40 9.97 -9.35 -0.19
C ILE A 40 11.11 -10.36 -0.20
N SER A 41 12.30 -9.89 -0.55
CA SER A 41 13.49 -10.75 -0.65
C SER A 41 14.73 -10.03 -0.11
N LYS A 42 15.75 -10.81 0.19
CA LYS A 42 17.05 -10.28 0.64
C LYS A 42 17.86 -9.70 -0.50
N ASP A 43 17.63 -10.19 -1.71
CA ASP A 43 18.38 -9.79 -2.90
C ASP A 43 17.56 -10.04 -4.16
N VAL A 44 18.01 -9.46 -5.26
CA VAL A 44 17.53 -9.74 -6.62
C VAL A 44 18.75 -10.02 -7.49
N VAL A 45 18.83 -11.22 -8.03
CA VAL A 45 19.94 -11.67 -8.86
C VAL A 45 19.38 -12.19 -10.19
N ASP A 46 19.94 -11.74 -11.31
CA ASP A 46 19.47 -12.10 -12.65
C ASP A 46 17.97 -11.93 -12.84
N ARG A 47 17.43 -10.84 -12.30
CA ARG A 47 16.00 -10.49 -12.32
C ARG A 47 15.09 -11.50 -11.59
N GLU A 48 15.65 -12.23 -10.62
CA GLU A 48 14.89 -13.14 -9.76
C GLU A 48 15.12 -12.79 -8.29
N PRO A 49 14.07 -12.84 -7.45
CA PRO A 49 14.22 -12.61 -6.03
C PRO A 49 14.95 -13.78 -5.36
N VAL A 50 15.89 -13.46 -4.48
CA VAL A 50 16.66 -14.44 -3.70
C VAL A 50 16.45 -14.18 -2.21
N GLY A 51 16.20 -15.22 -1.44
CA GLY A 51 15.92 -15.09 -0.02
C GLY A 51 14.55 -14.48 0.25
N VAL A 52 13.54 -14.98 -0.44
CA VAL A 52 12.14 -14.57 -0.26
C VAL A 52 11.64 -14.99 1.12
N GLY A 53 10.94 -14.09 1.79
CA GLY A 53 10.33 -14.37 3.08
C GLY A 53 9.48 -13.22 3.58
N ASP A 54 8.87 -13.45 4.73
CA ASP A 54 8.07 -12.48 5.47
C ASP A 54 8.69 -12.13 6.82
N PHE A 55 9.91 -12.60 7.06
CA PHE A 55 10.63 -12.45 8.31
C PHE A 55 12.12 -12.22 8.04
N PHE A 56 12.68 -11.13 8.58
CA PHE A 56 14.07 -10.75 8.35
C PHE A 56 14.74 -10.33 9.66
N SER A 57 16.03 -10.63 9.79
CA SER A 57 16.85 -10.14 10.89
C SER A 57 17.05 -8.63 10.82
N ALA A 58 17.07 -7.96 11.96
CA ALA A 58 17.43 -6.55 12.06
C ALA A 58 18.86 -6.24 11.58
N ALA A 59 19.72 -7.27 11.49
CA ALA A 59 21.04 -7.15 10.91
C ALA A 59 21.03 -7.10 9.37
N THR A 60 19.89 -7.37 8.75
CA THR A 60 19.71 -7.22 7.31
C THR A 60 19.76 -5.73 6.95
N GLU A 61 20.68 -5.34 6.08
CA GLU A 61 20.86 -3.94 5.73
C GLU A 61 19.67 -3.42 4.93
N LYS A 62 19.26 -4.17 3.90
CA LYS A 62 18.12 -3.80 3.04
C LYS A 62 17.38 -5.02 2.55
N VAL A 63 16.14 -4.81 2.19
CA VAL A 63 15.26 -5.77 1.53
C VAL A 63 14.74 -5.20 0.21
N TYR A 64 14.23 -6.07 -0.63
CA TYR A 64 13.70 -5.73 -1.94
C TYR A 64 12.22 -6.13 -2.00
N CYS A 65 11.40 -5.25 -2.55
CA CYS A 65 10.06 -5.62 -3.00
C CYS A 65 10.13 -5.89 -4.49
N PHE A 66 10.01 -7.14 -4.85
CA PHE A 66 10.07 -7.60 -6.23
C PHE A 66 8.67 -7.73 -6.80
N LEU A 67 8.46 -7.17 -7.97
CA LEU A 67 7.19 -7.22 -8.70
C LEU A 67 7.40 -7.87 -10.05
N GLU A 68 6.62 -8.90 -10.33
CA GLU A 68 6.45 -9.46 -11.66
C GLU A 68 5.03 -9.19 -12.14
N ALA A 69 4.92 -8.45 -13.23
CA ALA A 69 3.68 -8.10 -13.89
C ALA A 69 3.59 -8.78 -15.26
N ALA A 70 2.39 -9.03 -15.70
CA ALA A 70 2.12 -9.61 -17.01
C ALA A 70 0.97 -8.87 -17.70
N ASP A 71 0.89 -9.03 -19.02
CA ASP A 71 -0.19 -8.52 -19.84
C ASP A 71 -0.41 -7.01 -19.64
N ILE A 72 0.67 -6.26 -19.70
CA ILE A 72 0.67 -4.80 -19.59
C ILE A 72 0.27 -4.23 -20.95
N GLU A 73 -0.90 -3.62 -21.03
CA GLU A 73 -1.47 -3.11 -22.28
C GLU A 73 -0.98 -1.72 -22.63
N THR A 74 -0.68 -0.89 -21.64
CA THR A 74 -0.22 0.49 -21.83
C THR A 74 0.96 0.80 -20.90
N ASP A 75 1.87 1.66 -21.34
CA ASP A 75 2.92 2.19 -20.49
C ASP A 75 2.31 2.97 -19.34
N MET A 76 2.80 2.72 -18.13
CA MET A 76 2.30 3.36 -16.91
C MET A 76 3.38 3.49 -15.86
N GLN A 77 3.04 4.17 -14.78
CA GLN A 77 3.87 4.25 -13.58
C GLN A 77 3.12 3.66 -12.39
N VAL A 78 3.84 2.92 -11.56
CA VAL A 78 3.38 2.44 -10.27
C VAL A 78 4.33 2.91 -9.19
N SER A 79 3.89 2.92 -7.95
CA SER A 79 4.75 3.23 -6.81
C SER A 79 4.79 2.05 -5.85
N ILE A 80 5.98 1.73 -5.36
CA ILE A 80 6.16 0.87 -4.19
C ILE A 80 6.30 1.80 -2.99
N VAL A 81 5.36 1.69 -2.06
CA VAL A 81 5.32 2.52 -0.86
C VAL A 81 5.65 1.66 0.35
N TRP A 82 6.68 2.06 1.09
CA TRP A 82 7.19 1.34 2.24
C TRP A 82 6.65 1.96 3.53
N TYR A 83 6.11 1.12 4.40
CA TYR A 83 5.60 1.52 5.71
C TYR A 83 6.31 0.76 6.82
N TRP A 84 6.62 1.45 7.88
CA TRP A 84 7.05 0.88 9.15
C TRP A 84 6.09 1.34 10.24
N SER A 85 5.48 0.39 10.98
CA SER A 85 4.47 0.69 12.01
C SER A 85 3.39 1.67 11.49
N ASN A 86 2.89 1.43 10.28
CA ASN A 86 1.90 2.26 9.58
C ASN A 86 2.36 3.70 9.22
N GLN A 87 3.62 4.00 9.38
CA GLN A 87 4.21 5.27 8.95
C GLN A 87 4.86 5.10 7.58
N GLU A 88 4.53 5.96 6.62
CA GLU A 88 5.19 5.96 5.31
C GLU A 88 6.67 6.34 5.47
N MET A 89 7.55 5.45 5.03
CA MET A 89 9.00 5.61 5.14
C MET A 89 9.64 5.98 3.80
N ALA A 90 9.09 5.51 2.70
CA ALA A 90 9.60 5.79 1.37
C ALA A 90 8.52 5.51 0.31
N ARG A 91 8.64 6.22 -0.80
CA ARG A 91 7.79 6.04 -1.98
C ARG A 91 8.68 6.05 -3.21
N VAL A 92 8.67 4.95 -3.95
CA VAL A 92 9.51 4.80 -5.14
C VAL A 92 8.61 4.59 -6.34
N THR A 93 8.65 5.52 -7.29
CA THR A 93 7.89 5.43 -8.54
C THR A 93 8.71 4.68 -9.58
N LEU A 94 8.08 3.68 -10.19
CA LEU A 94 8.70 2.78 -11.16
C LEU A 94 7.91 2.79 -12.46
N PRO A 95 8.57 2.87 -13.63
CA PRO A 95 7.90 2.70 -14.89
C PRO A 95 7.55 1.22 -15.12
N ILE A 96 6.40 0.98 -15.72
CA ILE A 96 6.01 -0.32 -16.27
C ILE A 96 5.67 -0.10 -17.74
N GLN A 97 6.35 -0.83 -18.62
CA GLN A 97 6.15 -0.71 -20.06
C GLN A 97 5.25 -1.81 -20.59
N THR A 98 4.58 -1.52 -21.68
CA THR A 98 3.78 -2.48 -22.45
C THR A 98 4.60 -3.73 -22.72
N SER A 99 4.15 -4.87 -22.20
CA SER A 99 4.85 -6.14 -22.27
C SER A 99 3.95 -7.29 -21.84
N ARG A 100 4.29 -8.50 -22.29
CA ARG A 100 3.68 -9.71 -21.76
C ARG A 100 4.20 -10.08 -20.38
N ARG A 101 5.45 -9.66 -20.07
CA ARG A 101 6.11 -9.91 -18.79
C ARG A 101 7.05 -8.76 -18.46
N TRP A 102 6.90 -8.21 -17.27
CA TRP A 102 7.75 -7.14 -16.77
C TRP A 102 8.16 -7.44 -15.32
N ARG A 103 9.45 -7.37 -15.05
CA ARG A 103 10.00 -7.57 -13.70
C ARG A 103 10.70 -6.30 -13.26
N THR A 104 10.38 -5.83 -12.06
CA THR A 104 10.97 -4.65 -11.48
C THR A 104 11.04 -4.80 -9.96
N TYR A 105 11.74 -3.91 -9.30
CA TYR A 105 11.83 -3.92 -7.84
C TYR A 105 12.16 -2.55 -7.28
N SER A 106 11.89 -2.39 -5.99
CA SER A 106 12.36 -1.30 -5.15
C SER A 106 13.11 -1.89 -3.97
N SER A 107 14.13 -1.22 -3.49
CA SER A 107 14.84 -1.62 -2.27
C SER A 107 14.60 -0.63 -1.15
N LYS A 108 14.68 -1.11 0.10
CA LYS A 108 14.53 -0.28 1.30
C LYS A 108 15.58 -0.69 2.33
N LYS A 109 16.36 0.29 2.77
CA LYS A 109 17.24 0.12 3.93
C LYS A 109 16.37 0.05 5.18
N LEU A 110 16.59 -0.98 6.00
CA LEU A 110 15.82 -1.20 7.22
C LEU A 110 16.30 -0.36 8.39
N VAL A 111 17.54 0.10 8.37
CA VAL A 111 18.22 0.93 9.39
C VAL A 111 17.99 0.42 10.83
N GLY A 112 17.93 -0.90 10.99
CA GLY A 112 17.73 -1.54 12.29
C GLY A 112 16.32 -1.39 12.87
N LEU A 113 15.35 -0.91 12.14
CA LEU A 113 13.98 -0.71 12.62
C LEU A 113 13.22 -2.03 12.67
N LYS A 114 13.01 -2.52 13.89
CA LYS A 114 12.31 -3.77 14.18
C LYS A 114 10.80 -3.58 14.19
N GLY A 115 10.08 -4.65 13.96
CA GLY A 115 8.62 -4.71 14.02
C GLY A 115 7.98 -4.89 12.67
N ASN A 116 6.78 -4.37 12.54
CA ASN A 116 5.93 -4.60 11.38
C ASN A 116 6.22 -3.61 10.24
N TRP A 117 6.53 -4.18 9.10
CA TRP A 117 6.72 -3.47 7.85
C TRP A 117 5.70 -3.89 6.81
N ARG A 118 5.45 -3.02 5.86
CA ARG A 118 4.56 -3.29 4.72
C ARG A 118 5.07 -2.58 3.48
N ALA A 119 5.01 -3.26 2.35
CA ALA A 119 5.18 -2.65 1.04
C ALA A 119 3.85 -2.69 0.29
N GLU A 120 3.42 -1.56 -0.25
CA GLU A 120 2.19 -1.44 -1.04
C GLU A 120 2.52 -1.10 -2.48
N LEU A 121 1.78 -1.73 -3.41
CA LEU A 121 1.78 -1.36 -4.81
C LEU A 121 0.62 -0.39 -5.05
N GLN A 122 0.94 0.83 -5.42
CA GLN A 122 -0.05 1.86 -5.71
C GLN A 122 0.06 2.32 -7.16
N ASP A 123 -1.07 2.66 -7.76
CA ASP A 123 -1.10 3.33 -9.05
C ASP A 123 -0.84 4.84 -8.91
N SER A 124 -0.83 5.56 -10.03
CA SER A 124 -0.60 7.01 -10.05
C SER A 124 -1.69 7.82 -9.36
N SER A 125 -2.85 7.23 -9.11
CA SER A 125 -3.94 7.84 -8.33
C SER A 125 -3.86 7.53 -6.83
N GLY A 126 -2.86 6.74 -6.41
CA GLY A 126 -2.69 6.33 -5.01
C GLY A 126 -3.56 5.14 -4.60
N ILE A 127 -4.21 4.47 -5.54
CA ILE A 127 -5.02 3.28 -5.27
C ILE A 127 -4.08 2.09 -5.03
N VAL A 128 -4.32 1.37 -3.93
CA VAL A 128 -3.55 0.18 -3.55
C VAL A 128 -4.07 -1.04 -4.30
N HIS A 129 -3.21 -1.69 -5.07
CA HIS A 129 -3.55 -2.90 -5.83
C HIS A 129 -3.01 -4.17 -5.20
N ASN A 130 -1.97 -4.08 -4.40
CA ASN A 130 -1.43 -5.20 -3.64
C ASN A 130 -0.61 -4.71 -2.45
N SER A 131 -0.41 -5.59 -1.48
CA SER A 131 0.36 -5.30 -0.28
C SER A 131 1.05 -6.56 0.22
N VAL A 132 2.26 -6.40 0.72
CA VAL A 132 3.03 -7.49 1.35
C VAL A 132 3.51 -7.03 2.72
N ASN A 133 3.17 -7.81 3.75
CA ASN A 133 3.62 -7.57 5.11
C ASN A 133 4.86 -8.41 5.41
N PHE A 134 5.76 -7.86 6.19
CA PHE A 134 6.90 -8.61 6.73
C PHE A 134 7.29 -8.06 8.10
N VAL A 135 8.04 -8.85 8.84
CA VAL A 135 8.48 -8.54 10.19
C VAL A 135 10.00 -8.52 10.25
N VAL A 136 10.54 -7.55 10.97
CA VAL A 136 11.98 -7.42 11.24
C VAL A 136 12.21 -7.62 12.73
N GLU A 137 13.08 -8.54 13.08
CA GLU A 137 13.48 -8.85 14.49
C GLU A 137 14.96 -8.81 14.75
#